data_c302bdfcabe7a92fc0a8221f01b11d9c
#
_entry.id   c302bdfcabe7a92fc0a8221f01b11d9c
#
_cell.length_a   1.000
_cell.length_b   1.000
_cell.length_c   1.000
_cell.angle_alpha   90.00
_cell.angle_beta   90.00
_cell.angle_gamma   90.00
#
_symmetry.space_group_name_H-M   'P 1'
#
loop_
_entity.id
_entity.type
_entity.pdbx_description
1 polymer ?
#
loop_
_entity_poly.entity_id
_entity_poly.type
_entity_poly.pdbx_seq_one_letter_code
_entity_poly.pdbx_strand_id
1 'polypeptide(L)'
;MTAKPGLRRTSRILLLDPEGRVFLMDTNSPSSDGAHRWITPGGGVDPGETHRDAAIRELREETGIVIDEPGEPVWSWDFTVEWDLADHDRGHAEFYVVRTPGFELSDAEWTDDERVDILASRWWTADELDATDEEFEPAELPDLVRRHGA
;
A
#
# COMPACT_ATOMS: atom_id res chain seq x y z
N MET A 1 -33.44 0.65 2.75
CA MET A 1 -32.08 1.18 2.92
C MET A 1 -31.09 0.04 2.94
N THR A 2 -30.05 0.18 2.24
CA THR A 2 -29.04 -0.85 2.16
C THR A 2 -27.89 -0.50 3.10
N ALA A 3 -27.59 -1.35 4.04
CA ALA A 3 -26.39 -1.19 4.85
C ALA A 3 -25.15 -1.36 3.96
N LYS A 4 -24.11 -0.61 4.22
CA LYS A 4 -22.82 -0.83 3.54
C LYS A 4 -22.28 -2.22 3.90
N PRO A 5 -21.59 -2.90 2.99
CA PRO A 5 -21.13 -4.27 3.21
C PRO A 5 -20.09 -4.47 4.30
N GLY A 6 -19.73 -3.47 5.02
CA GLY A 6 -18.87 -3.60 6.18
C GLY A 6 -17.39 -3.59 5.85
N LEU A 7 -16.69 -4.70 6.04
CA LEU A 7 -15.22 -4.74 6.07
C LEU A 7 -14.59 -4.98 4.72
N ARG A 8 -13.67 -4.07 4.30
CA ARG A 8 -12.75 -4.34 3.19
C ARG A 8 -11.38 -4.71 3.75
N ARG A 9 -10.87 -5.85 3.31
CA ARG A 9 -9.53 -6.31 3.70
C ARG A 9 -8.53 -5.97 2.61
N THR A 10 -7.38 -5.46 3.01
CA THR A 10 -6.26 -5.16 2.10
C THR A 10 -4.96 -5.71 2.67
N SER A 11 -4.04 -6.03 1.78
CA SER A 11 -2.66 -6.36 2.14
C SER A 11 -1.76 -5.30 1.58
N ARG A 12 -0.83 -4.80 2.39
CA ARG A 12 0.11 -3.73 2.04
C ARG A 12 1.54 -4.18 2.25
N ILE A 13 2.45 -3.63 1.46
CA ILE A 13 3.85 -4.03 1.49
C ILE A 13 4.72 -2.84 1.90
N LEU A 14 5.47 -3.01 3.00
CA LEU A 14 6.60 -2.14 3.31
C LEU A 14 7.78 -2.66 2.50
N LEU A 15 7.95 -2.14 1.31
CA LEU A 15 9.02 -2.54 0.40
C LEU A 15 10.24 -1.69 0.73
N LEU A 16 11.27 -2.32 1.26
CA LEU A 16 12.44 -1.63 1.80
C LEU A 16 13.69 -1.97 0.98
N ASP A 17 14.51 -0.96 0.71
CA ASP A 17 15.78 -1.13 0.02
C ASP A 17 16.93 -1.34 1.04
N PRO A 18 18.17 -1.63 0.56
CA PRO A 18 19.30 -1.85 1.47
C PRO A 18 19.66 -0.63 2.33
N GLU A 19 19.21 0.56 1.95
CA GLU A 19 19.46 1.79 2.68
C GLU A 19 18.34 2.13 3.67
N GLY A 20 17.34 1.25 3.78
CA GLY A 20 16.22 1.44 4.69
C GLY A 20 15.16 2.39 4.19
N ARG A 21 15.13 2.68 2.89
CA ARG A 21 14.09 3.52 2.30
C ARG A 21 12.88 2.67 1.93
N VAL A 22 11.70 3.27 2.03
CA VAL A 22 10.45 2.63 1.65
C VAL A 22 10.00 3.10 0.27
N PHE A 23 9.50 2.17 -0.53
CA PHE A 23 8.93 2.47 -1.84
C PHE A 23 7.46 2.88 -1.70
N LEU A 24 7.11 4.06 -2.20
CA LEU A 24 5.74 4.54 -2.21
C LEU A 24 5.32 4.95 -3.61
N MET A 25 4.02 4.86 -3.86
CA MET A 25 3.40 5.30 -5.10
C MET A 25 2.46 6.46 -4.79
N ASP A 26 2.57 7.52 -5.60
CA ASP A 26 1.69 8.68 -5.51
C ASP A 26 0.43 8.38 -6.32
N THR A 27 -0.70 8.36 -5.66
CA THR A 27 -1.95 7.95 -6.29
C THR A 27 -3.02 9.00 -6.14
N ASN A 28 -3.90 9.11 -7.13
CA ASN A 28 -5.16 9.81 -7.00
C ASN A 28 -6.09 8.97 -6.15
N SER A 29 -6.62 9.55 -5.09
CA SER A 29 -7.66 8.89 -4.32
C SER A 29 -9.01 9.45 -4.72
N PRO A 30 -9.94 8.62 -5.20
CA PRO A 30 -11.29 9.10 -5.52
C PRO A 30 -12.02 9.68 -4.31
N SER A 31 -11.60 9.29 -3.10
CA SER A 31 -12.22 9.76 -1.85
C SER A 31 -11.66 11.09 -1.37
N SER A 32 -10.70 11.69 -2.04
CA SER A 32 -10.00 12.87 -1.54
C SER A 32 -10.14 14.10 -2.44
N ASP A 33 -11.23 14.23 -3.15
CA ASP A 33 -11.58 15.42 -3.96
C ASP A 33 -10.47 15.85 -4.92
N GLY A 34 -9.78 14.89 -5.53
CA GLY A 34 -8.69 15.16 -6.46
C GLY A 34 -7.33 15.33 -5.82
N ALA A 35 -7.25 15.32 -4.48
CA ALA A 35 -5.98 15.27 -3.80
C ALA A 35 -5.34 13.90 -3.99
N HIS A 36 -4.03 13.85 -4.03
CA HIS A 36 -3.30 12.60 -4.15
C HIS A 36 -2.45 12.37 -2.90
N ARG A 37 -2.03 11.14 -2.71
CA ARG A 37 -1.23 10.75 -1.55
C ARG A 37 -0.30 9.62 -1.90
N TRP A 38 0.77 9.54 -1.14
CA TRP A 38 1.74 8.45 -1.26
C TRP A 38 1.26 7.26 -0.44
N ILE A 39 1.23 6.08 -1.06
CA ILE A 39 0.79 4.84 -0.41
C ILE A 39 1.79 3.72 -0.69
N THR A 40 1.76 2.72 0.19
CA THR A 40 2.52 1.49 -0.01
C THR A 40 1.90 0.64 -1.11
N PRO A 41 2.68 -0.19 -1.81
CA PRO A 41 2.11 -1.19 -2.71
C PRO A 41 1.13 -2.09 -1.98
N GLY A 42 0.13 -2.57 -2.66
CA GLY A 42 -0.85 -3.47 -2.11
C GLY A 42 -2.24 -3.22 -2.66
N GLY A 43 -3.20 -3.94 -2.15
CA GLY A 43 -4.58 -3.83 -2.59
C GLY A 43 -5.51 -4.80 -1.89
N GLY A 44 -6.72 -4.91 -2.43
CA GLY A 44 -7.77 -5.74 -1.85
C GLY A 44 -7.48 -7.22 -1.87
N VAL A 45 -7.91 -7.90 -0.81
CA VAL A 45 -7.90 -9.35 -0.73
C VAL A 45 -9.12 -9.86 -1.49
N ASP A 46 -8.89 -10.67 -2.51
CA ASP A 46 -9.98 -11.22 -3.33
C ASP A 46 -10.70 -12.36 -2.59
N PRO A 47 -11.96 -12.65 -2.96
CA PRO A 47 -12.66 -13.79 -2.39
C PRO A 47 -11.84 -15.08 -2.57
N GLY A 48 -11.66 -15.82 -1.47
CA GLY A 48 -10.87 -17.04 -1.47
C GLY A 48 -9.39 -16.87 -1.27
N GLU A 49 -8.88 -15.63 -1.30
CA GLU A 49 -7.47 -15.33 -0.99
C GLU A 49 -7.29 -15.13 0.52
N THR A 50 -6.08 -15.43 0.98
CA THR A 50 -5.60 -14.94 2.28
C THR A 50 -4.92 -13.59 2.10
N HIS A 51 -4.66 -12.89 3.21
CA HIS A 51 -3.84 -11.66 3.16
C HIS A 51 -2.47 -11.93 2.57
N ARG A 52 -1.88 -13.07 2.88
CA ARG A 52 -0.59 -13.50 2.35
C ARG A 52 -0.65 -13.64 0.82
N ASP A 53 -1.67 -14.31 0.30
CA ASP A 53 -1.86 -14.49 -1.14
C ASP A 53 -2.01 -13.15 -1.86
N ALA A 54 -2.80 -12.26 -1.27
CA ALA A 54 -3.02 -10.92 -1.82
C ALA A 54 -1.72 -10.11 -1.84
N ALA A 55 -0.91 -10.21 -0.79
CA ALA A 55 0.37 -9.51 -0.72
C ALA A 55 1.30 -9.95 -1.86
N ILE A 56 1.40 -11.26 -2.09
CA ILE A 56 2.24 -11.81 -3.16
C ILE A 56 1.75 -11.34 -4.53
N ARG A 57 0.46 -11.43 -4.76
CA ARG A 57 -0.16 -11.05 -6.03
C ARG A 57 -0.02 -9.55 -6.30
N GLU A 58 -0.38 -8.72 -5.34
CA GLU A 58 -0.35 -7.26 -5.51
C GLU A 58 1.06 -6.73 -5.72
N LEU A 59 2.04 -7.28 -5.01
CA LEU A 59 3.43 -6.88 -5.19
C LEU A 59 3.89 -7.17 -6.63
N ARG A 60 3.57 -8.35 -7.15
CA ARG A 60 3.90 -8.72 -8.53
C ARG A 60 3.20 -7.79 -9.53
N GLU A 61 1.90 -7.57 -9.34
CA GLU A 61 1.11 -6.76 -10.27
C GLU A 61 1.58 -5.32 -10.31
N GLU A 62 1.93 -4.75 -9.18
CA GLU A 62 2.26 -3.33 -9.10
C GLU A 62 3.74 -3.03 -9.33
N THR A 63 4.64 -3.95 -9.01
CA THR A 63 6.08 -3.69 -9.09
C THR A 63 6.84 -4.67 -9.99
N GLY A 64 6.25 -5.81 -10.29
CA GLY A 64 6.94 -6.88 -11.00
C GLY A 64 7.77 -7.79 -10.10
N ILE A 65 7.86 -7.49 -8.81
CA ILE A 65 8.64 -8.31 -7.87
C ILE A 65 7.87 -9.58 -7.52
N VAL A 66 8.51 -10.72 -7.68
CA VAL A 66 7.96 -12.03 -7.36
C VAL A 66 8.60 -12.55 -6.08
N ILE A 67 7.76 -12.87 -5.09
CA ILE A 67 8.20 -13.47 -3.83
C ILE A 67 7.40 -14.74 -3.58
N ASP A 68 8.00 -15.68 -2.84
CA ASP A 68 7.33 -16.93 -2.46
C ASP A 68 6.60 -16.80 -1.13
N GLU A 69 7.13 -15.98 -0.22
CA GLU A 69 6.63 -15.87 1.14
C GLU A 69 6.91 -14.48 1.70
N PRO A 70 5.86 -13.71 2.08
CA PRO A 70 6.05 -12.38 2.66
C PRO A 70 6.35 -12.41 4.16
N GLY A 71 6.36 -13.57 4.81
CA GLY A 71 6.48 -13.68 6.26
C GLY A 71 5.17 -13.33 6.96
N GLU A 72 5.26 -13.10 8.28
CA GLU A 72 4.10 -12.69 9.06
C GLU A 72 3.87 -11.18 8.93
N PRO A 73 2.62 -10.72 9.03
CA PRO A 73 2.37 -9.27 9.05
C PRO A 73 3.04 -8.65 10.25
N VAL A 74 3.64 -7.47 10.03
CA VAL A 74 4.38 -6.74 11.07
C VAL A 74 3.52 -5.68 11.74
N TRP A 75 2.42 -5.31 11.12
CA TRP A 75 1.52 -4.28 11.62
C TRP A 75 0.16 -4.41 10.96
N SER A 76 -0.87 -3.98 11.66
CA SER A 76 -2.23 -3.94 11.11
C SER A 76 -2.87 -2.60 11.44
N TRP A 77 -3.80 -2.19 10.58
CA TRP A 77 -4.48 -0.91 10.69
C TRP A 77 -5.96 -1.09 10.39
N ASP A 78 -6.78 -0.75 11.37
CA ASP A 78 -8.23 -0.73 11.22
C ASP A 78 -8.69 0.73 11.11
N PHE A 79 -9.55 1.01 10.16
CA PHE A 79 -10.04 2.35 9.93
C PHE A 79 -11.49 2.35 9.47
N THR A 80 -12.16 3.49 9.64
CA THR A 80 -13.52 3.69 9.15
C THR A 80 -13.48 4.45 7.83
N VAL A 81 -14.46 4.18 6.98
CA VAL A 81 -14.61 4.83 5.69
C VAL A 81 -15.88 5.65 5.72
N GLU A 82 -15.73 6.96 5.64
CA GLU A 82 -16.86 7.91 5.73
C GLU A 82 -17.34 8.38 4.37
N TRP A 83 -16.76 7.85 3.33
CA TRP A 83 -17.08 8.24 1.97
C TRP A 83 -18.35 7.53 1.47
N ASP A 84 -19.37 8.31 1.09
CA ASP A 84 -20.69 7.78 0.73
C ASP A 84 -20.68 6.83 -0.47
N LEU A 85 -19.76 7.00 -1.39
CA LEU A 85 -19.66 6.14 -2.58
C LEU A 85 -18.86 4.87 -2.35
N ALA A 86 -18.31 4.68 -1.15
CA ALA A 86 -17.59 3.46 -0.83
C ALA A 86 -18.55 2.28 -0.70
N ASP A 87 -18.10 1.11 -1.11
CA ASP A 87 -18.84 -0.14 -0.99
C ASP A 87 -18.67 -0.81 0.37
N HIS A 88 -18.00 -0.15 1.31
CA HIS A 88 -17.72 -0.66 2.65
C HIS A 88 -17.61 0.54 3.61
N ASP A 89 -17.79 0.27 4.90
CA ASP A 89 -17.70 1.28 5.94
C ASP A 89 -16.50 1.12 6.87
N ARG A 90 -15.77 0.02 6.77
CA ARG A 90 -14.58 -0.27 7.57
C ARG A 90 -13.49 -0.86 6.69
N GLY A 91 -12.25 -0.62 7.07
CA GLY A 91 -11.10 -1.21 6.42
C GLY A 91 -10.20 -1.90 7.43
N HIS A 92 -9.57 -2.98 7.00
CA HIS A 92 -8.53 -3.68 7.75
C HIS A 92 -7.36 -3.94 6.82
N ALA A 93 -6.21 -3.36 7.12
CA ALA A 93 -4.99 -3.55 6.34
C ALA A 93 -3.97 -4.33 7.16
N GLU A 94 -3.33 -5.31 6.53
CA GLU A 94 -2.19 -6.02 7.11
C GLU A 94 -0.94 -5.68 6.31
N PHE A 95 0.13 -5.31 7.02
CA PHE A 95 1.38 -4.84 6.42
C PHE A 95 2.46 -5.90 6.56
N TYR A 96 3.13 -6.19 5.44
CA TYR A 96 4.23 -7.15 5.35
C TYR A 96 5.51 -6.42 4.97
N VAL A 97 6.64 -6.84 5.50
CA VAL A 97 7.94 -6.30 5.10
C VAL A 97 8.53 -7.18 4.02
N VAL A 98 8.90 -6.57 2.90
CA VAL A 98 9.66 -7.22 1.83
C VAL A 98 10.91 -6.38 1.59
N ARG A 99 12.07 -7.03 1.60
CA ARG A 99 13.35 -6.38 1.35
C ARG A 99 13.82 -6.70 -0.06
N THR A 100 14.26 -5.67 -0.76
CA THR A 100 14.75 -5.82 -2.12
C THR A 100 16.09 -5.10 -2.28
N PRO A 101 17.03 -5.65 -3.07
CA PRO A 101 18.28 -4.94 -3.36
C PRO A 101 18.10 -3.78 -4.34
N GLY A 102 16.90 -3.57 -4.82
CA GLY A 102 16.55 -2.60 -5.83
C GLY A 102 15.82 -3.28 -6.97
N PHE A 103 15.08 -2.51 -7.75
CA PHE A 103 14.36 -3.05 -8.90
C PHE A 103 14.02 -1.94 -9.87
N GLU A 104 13.71 -2.30 -11.11
CA GLU A 104 13.06 -1.42 -12.05
C GLU A 104 11.56 -1.66 -11.96
N LEU A 105 10.79 -0.58 -11.77
CA LEU A 105 9.35 -0.68 -11.69
C LEU A 105 8.79 -1.22 -13.00
N SER A 106 8.01 -2.29 -12.92
CA SER A 106 7.30 -2.83 -14.07
C SER A 106 5.81 -2.54 -13.93
N ASP A 107 5.24 -1.90 -14.94
CA ASP A 107 3.81 -1.64 -15.03
C ASP A 107 3.09 -2.60 -15.97
N ALA A 108 3.77 -3.67 -16.39
CA ALA A 108 3.25 -4.60 -17.40
C ALA A 108 1.91 -5.25 -17.00
N GLU A 109 1.71 -5.44 -15.71
CA GLU A 109 0.48 -6.05 -15.18
C GLU A 109 -0.48 -5.04 -14.56
N TRP A 110 -0.21 -3.75 -14.69
CA TRP A 110 -1.12 -2.72 -14.19
C TRP A 110 -2.44 -2.75 -14.94
N THR A 111 -3.53 -2.55 -14.20
CA THR A 111 -4.84 -2.32 -14.80
C THR A 111 -4.89 -0.93 -15.44
N ASP A 112 -5.89 -0.69 -16.28
CA ASP A 112 -6.07 0.65 -16.88
C ASP A 112 -6.33 1.71 -15.81
N ASP A 113 -7.07 1.38 -14.75
CA ASP A 113 -7.30 2.29 -13.64
C ASP A 113 -6.01 2.63 -12.91
N GLU A 114 -5.15 1.64 -12.67
CA GLU A 114 -3.85 1.86 -12.03
C GLU A 114 -2.95 2.77 -12.85
N ARG A 115 -2.97 2.64 -14.17
CA ARG A 115 -2.20 3.51 -15.08
C ARG A 115 -2.64 4.97 -15.00
N VAL A 116 -3.92 5.21 -14.73
CA VAL A 116 -4.47 6.56 -14.57
C VAL A 116 -4.24 7.07 -13.15
N ASP A 117 -4.40 6.22 -12.14
CA ASP A 117 -4.41 6.61 -10.74
C ASP A 117 -3.01 6.71 -10.13
N ILE A 118 -2.05 5.91 -10.61
CA ILE A 118 -0.67 5.97 -10.10
C ILE A 118 0.10 7.03 -10.88
N LEU A 119 0.40 8.15 -10.21
CA LEU A 119 1.00 9.33 -10.82
C LEU A 119 2.53 9.28 -10.84
N ALA A 120 3.13 8.69 -9.81
CA ALA A 120 4.58 8.65 -9.64
C ALA A 120 4.96 7.56 -8.65
N SER A 121 6.22 7.26 -8.59
CA SER A 121 6.78 6.37 -7.56
C SER A 121 8.11 6.92 -7.08
N ARG A 122 8.45 6.62 -5.82
CA ARG A 122 9.67 7.14 -5.21
C ARG A 122 10.05 6.33 -3.98
N TRP A 123 11.36 6.28 -3.72
CA TRP A 123 11.90 5.76 -2.46
C TRP A 123 11.99 6.92 -1.45
N TRP A 124 11.54 6.66 -0.23
CA TRP A 124 11.50 7.66 0.85
C TRP A 124 12.25 7.17 2.07
N THR A 125 13.06 8.05 2.67
CA THR A 125 13.56 7.80 4.03
C THR A 125 12.51 8.22 5.05
N ALA A 126 12.62 7.70 6.28
CA ALA A 126 11.73 8.12 7.35
C ALA A 126 11.85 9.63 7.63
N ASP A 127 13.06 10.17 7.57
CA ASP A 127 13.30 11.60 7.77
C ASP A 127 12.63 12.45 6.70
N GLU A 128 12.66 12.00 5.45
CA GLU A 128 11.97 12.67 4.35
C GLU A 128 10.45 12.68 4.56
N LEU A 129 9.90 11.57 5.06
CA LEU A 129 8.47 11.49 5.38
C LEU A 129 8.09 12.44 6.51
N ASP A 130 8.94 12.58 7.53
CA ASP A 130 8.71 13.52 8.62
C ASP A 130 8.74 14.98 8.15
N ALA A 131 9.53 15.28 7.13
CA ALA A 131 9.77 16.63 6.68
C ALA A 131 8.83 17.10 5.55
N THR A 132 8.15 16.17 4.89
CA THR A 132 7.31 16.53 3.73
C THR A 132 5.96 17.10 4.15
N ASP A 133 5.46 18.03 3.32
CA ASP A 133 4.10 18.53 3.42
C ASP A 133 3.11 17.67 2.63
N GLU A 134 3.60 16.72 1.86
CA GLU A 134 2.75 15.84 1.06
C GLU A 134 2.08 14.79 1.92
N GLU A 135 0.89 14.37 1.53
CA GLU A 135 0.14 13.36 2.28
C GLU A 135 0.63 11.96 1.96
N PHE A 136 0.67 11.11 2.97
CA PHE A 136 0.98 9.70 2.85
C PHE A 136 0.16 8.88 3.84
N GLU A 137 0.01 7.62 3.57
CA GLU A 137 -0.72 6.66 4.42
C GLU A 137 0.09 5.39 4.65
N PRO A 138 0.05 4.85 5.88
CA PRO A 138 -0.56 5.41 7.09
C PRO A 138 0.34 6.48 7.73
N ALA A 139 -0.22 7.25 8.66
CA ALA A 139 0.54 8.28 9.36
C ALA A 139 1.75 7.71 10.13
N GLU A 140 1.68 6.44 10.51
CA GLU A 140 2.74 5.71 11.23
C GLU A 140 3.90 5.28 10.33
N LEU A 141 3.86 5.55 9.03
CA LEU A 141 4.91 5.13 8.09
C LEU A 141 6.34 5.47 8.56
N PRO A 142 6.64 6.70 9.02
CA PRO A 142 7.99 6.99 9.47
C PRO A 142 8.47 6.06 10.58
N ASP A 143 7.62 5.76 11.56
CA ASP A 143 7.96 4.86 12.66
C ASP A 143 8.14 3.42 12.17
N LEU A 144 7.28 2.96 11.27
CA LEU A 144 7.37 1.62 10.69
C LEU A 144 8.67 1.47 9.89
N VAL A 145 9.02 2.48 9.11
CA VAL A 145 10.26 2.47 8.32
C VAL A 145 11.48 2.42 9.24
N ARG A 146 11.50 3.20 10.31
CA ARG A 146 12.61 3.18 11.28
C ARG A 146 12.74 1.84 12.00
N ARG A 147 11.60 1.23 12.33
CA ARG A 147 11.58 -0.05 13.05
C ARG A 147 12.08 -1.20 12.19
N HIS A 148 11.77 -1.20 10.91
CA HIS A 148 12.04 -2.32 10.02
C HIS A 148 13.12 -2.06 8.97
N GLY A 149 13.46 -0.80 8.72
CA GLY A 149 14.34 -0.40 7.63
C GLY A 149 15.83 -0.57 7.91
N ALA A 150 16.22 -0.77 9.14
CA ALA A 150 17.63 -0.88 9.48
C ALA A 150 18.15 -2.29 9.38
#